data_45e9f1c61e379c302dece7cf94528741
#
_entry.id   45e9f1c61e379c302dece7cf94528741
#
_cell.length_a   1.000
_cell.length_b   1.000
_cell.length_c   1.000
_cell.angle_alpha   90.00
_cell.angle_beta   90.00
_cell.angle_gamma   90.00
#
_symmetry.space_group_name_H-M   'P 1'
#
loop_
_entity.id
_entity.type
_entity.pdbx_description
1 polymer ?
#
loop_
_entity_poly.entity_id
_entity_poly.type
_entity_poly.pdbx_seq_one_letter_code
_entity_poly.pdbx_strand_id
1 'polypeptide(L)'
;MRRTYRVVMRQMKVDKLGIDLLTHDPVVILKDLEGKRYLPILIGPFEATAIALALEGTPVPRPLSHDLMRTMLESLQARLEHIVIHDIKDSTFFAKLIVRTNGDTQEIDARPSDGIALALRMQAPIYVSDKIVLEETVAD
;
A
#
# COMPACT_ATOMS: atom_id res chain seq x y z
N MET A 1 -10.09 5.64 -35.56
CA MET A 1 -9.23 4.58 -35.00
C MET A 1 -9.07 4.81 -33.51
N ARG A 2 -9.52 3.88 -32.70
CA ARG A 2 -9.37 3.98 -31.25
C ARG A 2 -7.97 3.55 -30.84
N ARG A 3 -7.31 4.39 -30.08
CA ARG A 3 -6.04 4.01 -29.47
C ARG A 3 -6.33 3.28 -28.15
N THR A 4 -5.64 2.17 -27.95
CA THR A 4 -5.69 1.43 -26.70
C THR A 4 -4.47 1.80 -25.88
N TYR A 5 -4.71 2.21 -24.63
CA TYR A 5 -3.64 2.58 -23.71
C TYR A 5 -3.55 1.51 -22.63
N ARG A 6 -2.33 1.12 -22.31
CA ARG A 6 -2.05 0.28 -21.15
C ARG A 6 -1.60 1.16 -20.00
N VAL A 7 -2.22 0.95 -18.86
CA VAL A 7 -1.72 1.53 -17.63
C VAL A 7 -0.74 0.52 -17.04
N VAL A 8 0.52 0.93 -16.91
CA VAL A 8 1.54 0.05 -16.38
C VAL A 8 1.53 0.16 -14.87
N MET A 9 1.35 -0.98 -14.21
CA MET A 9 1.43 -1.12 -12.76
C MET A 9 2.76 -1.74 -12.41
N ARG A 10 3.41 -1.18 -11.39
CA ARG A 10 4.71 -1.63 -10.93
C ARG A 10 4.56 -2.22 -9.54
N GLN A 11 5.05 -3.44 -9.36
CA GLN A 11 5.06 -4.04 -8.03
C GLN A 11 6.11 -3.36 -7.16
N MET A 12 5.70 -2.97 -5.97
CA MET A 12 6.56 -2.31 -5.01
C MET A 12 6.42 -2.98 -3.64
N LYS A 13 7.36 -2.71 -2.77
CA LYS A 13 7.33 -3.20 -1.39
C LYS A 13 7.67 -2.06 -0.46
N VAL A 14 7.30 -2.21 0.80
CA VAL A 14 7.67 -1.24 1.82
C VAL A 14 9.18 -1.34 2.04
N ASP A 15 9.88 -0.24 1.78
CA ASP A 15 11.31 -0.16 2.02
C ASP A 15 11.59 0.23 3.47
N LYS A 16 10.95 1.33 3.91
CA LYS A 16 11.14 1.81 5.27
C LYS A 16 10.06 2.82 5.65
N LEU A 17 9.99 3.08 6.95
CA LEU A 17 9.26 4.19 7.51
C LEU A 17 10.26 5.29 7.87
N GLY A 18 9.88 6.53 7.65
CA GLY A 18 10.70 7.67 7.99
C GLY A 18 9.86 8.80 8.52
N ILE A 19 10.49 9.95 8.68
CA ILE A 19 9.84 11.19 9.12
C ILE A 19 10.21 12.28 8.13
N ASP A 20 9.18 13.01 7.66
CA ASP A 20 9.40 14.19 6.83
C ASP A 20 10.06 15.27 7.68
N LEU A 21 11.20 15.78 7.23
CA LEU A 21 11.99 16.73 8.01
C LEU A 21 11.34 18.11 8.13
N LEU A 22 10.42 18.45 7.23
CA LEU A 22 9.74 19.74 7.24
C LEU A 22 8.48 19.72 8.10
N THR A 23 7.65 18.67 7.97
CA THR A 23 6.36 18.58 8.63
C THR A 23 6.40 17.75 9.92
N HIS A 24 7.45 16.93 10.10
CA HIS A 24 7.56 15.93 11.17
C HIS A 24 6.52 14.82 11.08
N ASP A 25 5.82 14.72 9.96
CA ASP A 25 4.85 13.65 9.74
C ASP A 25 5.54 12.35 9.35
N PRO A 26 5.01 11.21 9.73
CA PRO A 26 5.52 9.92 9.26
C PRO A 26 5.38 9.77 7.75
N VAL A 27 6.32 9.08 7.15
CA VAL A 27 6.30 8.77 5.74
C VAL A 27 6.60 7.28 5.55
N VAL A 28 5.80 6.61 4.71
CA VAL A 28 6.11 5.26 4.27
C VAL A 28 6.75 5.37 2.89
N ILE A 29 7.87 4.70 2.71
CA ILE A 29 8.58 4.71 1.44
C ILE A 29 8.46 3.34 0.80
N LEU A 30 7.82 3.31 -0.37
CA LEU A 30 7.74 2.13 -1.20
C LEU A 30 8.88 2.15 -2.21
N LYS A 31 9.44 0.99 -2.51
CA LYS A 31 10.42 0.83 -3.58
C LYS A 31 10.02 -0.32 -4.48
N ASP A 32 10.34 -0.22 -5.76
CA ASP A 32 10.12 -1.33 -6.67
C ASP A 32 11.12 -2.46 -6.36
N LEU A 33 10.87 -3.63 -6.95
CA LEU A 33 11.68 -4.80 -6.65
C LEU A 33 13.13 -4.67 -7.14
N GLU A 34 13.36 -3.78 -8.11
CA GLU A 34 14.71 -3.49 -8.60
C GLU A 34 15.42 -2.42 -7.76
N GLY A 35 14.68 -1.70 -6.92
CA GLY A 35 15.23 -0.66 -6.07
C GLY A 35 15.58 0.64 -6.79
N LYS A 36 15.04 0.88 -7.99
CA LYS A 36 15.33 2.05 -8.80
C LYS A 36 14.27 3.13 -8.73
N ARG A 37 13.03 2.75 -8.42
CA ARG A 37 11.91 3.67 -8.34
C ARG A 37 11.32 3.62 -6.96
N TYR A 38 10.81 4.74 -6.50
CA TYR A 38 10.27 4.81 -5.16
C TYR A 38 9.05 5.71 -5.12
N LEU A 39 8.29 5.58 -4.04
CA LEU A 39 7.14 6.43 -3.78
C LEU A 39 7.04 6.69 -2.28
N PRO A 40 7.33 7.93 -1.84
CA PRO A 40 7.07 8.30 -0.45
C PRO A 40 5.63 8.78 -0.30
N ILE A 41 4.98 8.31 0.76
CA ILE A 41 3.59 8.68 1.06
C ILE A 41 3.53 9.15 2.51
N LEU A 42 3.06 10.38 2.73
CA LEU A 42 2.81 10.89 4.07
C LEU A 42 1.61 10.17 4.66
N ILE A 43 1.74 9.76 5.91
CA ILE A 43 0.70 9.00 6.62
C ILE A 43 0.56 9.56 8.03
N GLY A 44 -0.53 9.18 8.72
CA GLY A 44 -0.71 9.58 10.10
C GLY A 44 0.11 8.71 11.08
N PRO A 45 0.27 9.16 12.31
CA PRO A 45 1.06 8.41 13.30
C PRO A 45 0.44 7.05 13.67
N PHE A 46 -0.88 6.95 13.71
CA PHE A 46 -1.54 5.67 14.00
C PHE A 46 -1.34 4.69 12.84
N GLU A 47 -1.42 5.18 11.62
CA GLU A 47 -1.21 4.38 10.41
C GLU A 47 0.23 3.90 10.33
N ALA A 48 1.18 4.77 10.70
CA ALA A 48 2.59 4.40 10.75
C ALA A 48 2.85 3.29 11.77
N THR A 49 2.21 3.36 12.94
CA THR A 49 2.31 2.33 13.96
C THR A 49 1.78 0.99 13.44
N ALA A 50 0.64 1.01 12.76
CA ALA A 50 0.05 -0.20 12.19
C ALA A 50 0.98 -0.87 11.19
N ILE A 51 1.62 -0.07 10.35
CA ILE A 51 2.59 -0.58 9.36
C ILE A 51 3.85 -1.10 10.05
N ALA A 52 4.37 -0.35 11.03
CA ALA A 52 5.57 -0.75 11.76
C ALA A 52 5.39 -2.10 12.47
N LEU A 53 4.26 -2.29 13.14
CA LEU A 53 3.98 -3.55 13.82
C LEU A 53 3.93 -4.73 12.85
N ALA A 54 3.36 -4.53 11.68
CA ALA A 54 3.32 -5.57 10.65
C ALA A 54 4.70 -5.88 10.10
N LEU A 55 5.53 -4.85 9.85
CA LEU A 55 6.90 -5.04 9.36
C LEU A 55 7.78 -5.76 10.37
N GLU A 56 7.61 -5.46 11.65
CA GLU A 56 8.39 -6.06 12.73
C GLU A 56 7.90 -7.44 13.15
N GLY A 57 6.68 -7.81 12.73
CA GLY A 57 6.07 -9.06 13.15
C GLY A 57 5.81 -9.13 14.64
N THR A 58 5.59 -7.97 15.27
CA THR A 58 5.41 -7.88 16.72
C THR A 58 4.05 -8.42 17.13
N PRO A 59 3.97 -9.42 18.04
CA PRO A 59 2.69 -9.90 18.54
C PRO A 59 1.98 -8.81 19.33
N VAL A 60 0.66 -8.77 19.21
CA VAL A 60 -0.19 -7.83 19.96
C VAL A 60 -1.16 -8.62 20.84
N PRO A 61 -1.49 -8.11 22.06
CA PRO A 61 -2.36 -8.85 22.97
C PRO A 61 -3.80 -8.99 22.44
N ARG A 62 -4.26 -8.00 21.69
CA ARG A 62 -5.59 -7.99 21.08
C ARG A 62 -5.47 -7.49 19.63
N PRO A 63 -6.34 -7.94 18.73
CA PRO A 63 -6.32 -7.49 17.34
C PRO A 63 -6.48 -5.99 17.23
N LEU A 64 -5.62 -5.35 16.43
CA LEU A 64 -5.78 -3.95 16.05
C LEU A 64 -6.70 -3.87 14.82
N SER A 65 -6.98 -2.66 14.35
CA SER A 65 -7.96 -2.46 13.27
C SER A 65 -7.65 -3.28 12.02
N HIS A 66 -6.41 -3.30 11.58
CA HIS A 66 -6.05 -4.03 10.37
C HIS A 66 -5.97 -5.55 10.60
N ASP A 67 -5.66 -5.99 11.82
CA ASP A 67 -5.76 -7.40 12.19
C ASP A 67 -7.21 -7.85 12.14
N LEU A 68 -8.13 -7.00 12.62
CA LEU A 68 -9.55 -7.28 12.56
C LEU A 68 -10.04 -7.34 11.12
N MET A 69 -9.61 -6.43 10.26
CA MET A 69 -9.96 -6.46 8.84
C MET A 69 -9.55 -7.77 8.19
N ARG A 70 -8.32 -8.22 8.47
CA ARG A 70 -7.83 -9.52 8.00
C ARG A 70 -8.75 -10.65 8.47
N THR A 71 -9.07 -10.68 9.76
CA THR A 71 -9.92 -11.72 10.33
C THR A 71 -11.31 -11.70 9.70
N MET A 72 -11.87 -10.51 9.48
CA MET A 72 -13.18 -10.39 8.83
C MET A 72 -13.16 -10.95 7.41
N LEU A 73 -12.14 -10.60 6.62
CA LEU A 73 -12.00 -11.12 5.26
C LEU A 73 -11.86 -12.63 5.26
N GLU A 74 -11.00 -13.17 6.12
CA GLU A 74 -10.78 -14.61 6.22
C GLU A 74 -12.04 -15.34 6.66
N SER A 75 -12.77 -14.77 7.62
CA SER A 75 -14.02 -15.36 8.12
C SER A 75 -15.12 -15.41 7.06
N LEU A 76 -15.10 -14.47 6.11
CA LEU A 76 -16.02 -14.42 4.99
C LEU A 76 -15.49 -15.17 3.76
N GLN A 77 -14.38 -15.89 3.92
CA GLN A 77 -13.73 -16.63 2.83
C GLN A 77 -13.33 -15.70 1.68
N ALA A 78 -12.99 -14.47 2.01
CA ALA A 78 -12.47 -13.49 1.07
C ALA A 78 -10.94 -13.47 1.15
N ARG A 79 -10.31 -13.13 0.04
CA ARG A 79 -8.86 -13.03 -0.02
C ARG A 79 -8.47 -11.70 -0.62
N LEU A 80 -7.53 -11.02 0.02
CA LEU A 80 -6.91 -9.84 -0.57
C LEU A 80 -5.93 -10.31 -1.65
N GLU A 81 -6.29 -10.11 -2.91
CA GLU A 81 -5.45 -10.51 -4.02
C GLU A 81 -4.24 -9.59 -4.15
N HIS A 82 -4.48 -8.29 -4.10
CA HIS A 82 -3.44 -7.27 -4.09
C HIS A 82 -4.06 -5.92 -3.77
N ILE A 83 -3.20 -4.92 -3.55
CA ILE A 83 -3.64 -3.54 -3.51
C ILE A 83 -3.00 -2.78 -4.68
N VAL A 84 -3.66 -1.71 -5.12
CA VAL A 84 -3.14 -0.87 -6.18
C VAL A 84 -3.29 0.60 -5.78
N ILE A 85 -2.18 1.33 -5.79
CA ILE A 85 -2.17 2.78 -5.60
C ILE A 85 -2.16 3.35 -7.01
N HIS A 86 -3.32 3.91 -7.42
CA HIS A 86 -3.56 4.14 -8.84
C HIS A 86 -3.54 5.61 -9.25
N ASP A 87 -3.63 6.54 -8.30
CA ASP A 87 -3.72 7.95 -8.66
C ASP A 87 -3.29 8.85 -7.50
N ILE A 88 -3.04 10.10 -7.84
CA ILE A 88 -2.82 11.19 -6.90
C ILE A 88 -3.58 12.41 -7.40
N LYS A 89 -4.33 13.08 -6.51
CA LYS A 89 -5.06 14.31 -6.80
C LYS A 89 -4.95 15.23 -5.60
N ASP A 90 -4.52 16.48 -5.82
CA ASP A 90 -4.39 17.47 -4.75
C ASP A 90 -3.58 16.92 -3.56
N SER A 91 -2.45 16.30 -3.86
CA SER A 91 -1.54 15.70 -2.87
C SER A 91 -2.13 14.52 -2.10
N THR A 92 -3.29 14.00 -2.52
CA THR A 92 -3.94 12.85 -1.91
C THR A 92 -3.80 11.64 -2.83
N PHE A 93 -3.21 10.56 -2.29
CA PHE A 93 -3.11 9.31 -3.02
C PHE A 93 -4.37 8.47 -2.87
N PHE A 94 -4.73 7.79 -3.95
CA PHE A 94 -5.91 6.92 -4.01
C PHE A 94 -5.48 5.48 -4.22
N ALA A 95 -6.08 4.58 -3.47
CA ALA A 95 -5.79 3.16 -3.56
C ALA A 95 -7.06 2.33 -3.63
N LYS A 96 -6.91 1.10 -4.08
CA LYS A 96 -8.00 0.12 -4.10
C LYS A 96 -7.48 -1.19 -3.54
N LEU A 97 -8.32 -1.85 -2.76
CA LEU A 97 -8.13 -3.24 -2.38
C LEU A 97 -8.80 -4.10 -3.45
N ILE A 98 -8.08 -5.06 -3.98
CA ILE A 98 -8.64 -6.02 -4.92
C ILE A 98 -8.90 -7.31 -4.14
N VAL A 99 -10.17 -7.57 -3.89
CA VAL A 99 -10.62 -8.66 -3.02
C VAL A 99 -11.36 -9.71 -3.85
N ARG A 100 -11.01 -10.95 -3.67
CA ARG A 100 -11.63 -12.06 -4.37
C ARG A 100 -12.54 -12.85 -3.42
N THR A 101 -13.79 -13.05 -3.87
CA THR A 101 -14.79 -13.84 -3.14
C THR A 101 -15.50 -14.77 -4.12
N ASN A 102 -15.51 -16.08 -3.87
CA ASN A 102 -16.29 -17.06 -4.67
C ASN A 102 -16.19 -16.86 -6.18
N GLY A 103 -15.00 -16.54 -6.67
CA GLY A 103 -14.78 -16.31 -8.10
C GLY A 103 -15.04 -14.87 -8.57
N ASP A 104 -15.66 -14.05 -7.74
CA ASP A 104 -15.89 -12.64 -8.05
C ASP A 104 -14.76 -11.78 -7.52
N THR A 105 -14.46 -10.69 -8.23
CA THR A 105 -13.48 -9.71 -7.82
C THR A 105 -14.18 -8.42 -7.44
N GLN A 106 -13.86 -7.91 -6.24
CA GLN A 106 -14.38 -6.64 -5.75
C GLN A 106 -13.26 -5.63 -5.67
N GLU A 107 -13.53 -4.40 -6.10
CA GLU A 107 -12.61 -3.28 -5.93
C GLU A 107 -13.13 -2.39 -4.81
N ILE A 108 -12.35 -2.20 -3.77
CA ILE A 108 -12.75 -1.45 -2.59
C ILE A 108 -11.84 -0.24 -2.44
N ASP A 109 -12.43 0.96 -2.44
CA ASP A 109 -11.69 2.19 -2.23
C ASP A 109 -11.05 2.19 -0.83
N ALA A 110 -9.80 2.64 -0.75
CA ALA A 110 -9.07 2.66 0.51
C ALA A 110 -7.99 3.73 0.49
N ARG A 111 -7.62 4.20 1.67
CA ARG A 111 -6.42 5.02 1.79
C ARG A 111 -5.20 4.11 1.57
N PRO A 112 -4.13 4.61 0.95
CA PRO A 112 -2.92 3.80 0.76
C PRO A 112 -2.37 3.21 2.07
N SER A 113 -2.39 3.97 3.16
CA SER A 113 -1.92 3.51 4.47
C SER A 113 -2.68 2.28 4.96
N ASP A 114 -4.00 2.26 4.82
CA ASP A 114 -4.82 1.12 5.21
C ASP A 114 -4.56 -0.08 4.30
N GLY A 115 -4.44 0.18 3.01
CA GLY A 115 -4.11 -0.87 2.05
C GLY A 115 -2.77 -1.53 2.33
N ILE A 116 -1.75 -0.72 2.60
CA ILE A 116 -0.40 -1.21 2.90
C ILE A 116 -0.42 -2.03 4.20
N ALA A 117 -1.04 -1.49 5.26
CA ALA A 117 -1.11 -2.18 6.55
C ALA A 117 -1.81 -3.54 6.43
N LEU A 118 -2.87 -3.59 5.64
CA LEU A 118 -3.60 -4.84 5.40
C LEU A 118 -2.80 -5.80 4.51
N ALA A 119 -2.19 -5.29 3.45
CA ALA A 119 -1.39 -6.10 2.53
C ALA A 119 -0.22 -6.78 3.25
N LEU A 120 0.45 -6.06 4.15
CA LEU A 120 1.53 -6.64 4.94
C LEU A 120 1.05 -7.80 5.81
N ARG A 121 -0.14 -7.69 6.40
CA ARG A 121 -0.71 -8.75 7.25
C ARG A 121 -1.18 -9.96 6.45
N MET A 122 -1.66 -9.74 5.23
CA MET A 122 -2.18 -10.80 4.38
C MET A 122 -1.16 -11.28 3.34
N GLN A 123 0.05 -10.73 3.38
CA GLN A 123 1.12 -11.07 2.43
C GLN A 123 0.69 -10.88 0.98
N ALA A 124 -0.08 -9.82 0.74
CA ALA A 124 -0.55 -9.48 -0.59
C ALA A 124 0.41 -8.49 -1.25
N PRO A 125 0.62 -8.59 -2.56
CA PRO A 125 1.50 -7.64 -3.25
C PRO A 125 0.88 -6.26 -3.36
N ILE A 126 1.76 -5.27 -3.46
CA ILE A 126 1.42 -3.87 -3.60
C ILE A 126 1.82 -3.42 -5.01
N TYR A 127 0.87 -2.88 -5.75
CA TYR A 127 1.13 -2.33 -7.08
C TYR A 127 0.90 -0.84 -7.08
N VAL A 128 1.71 -0.13 -7.85
CA VAL A 128 1.62 1.32 -7.97
C VAL A 128 1.60 1.67 -9.44
N SER A 129 0.75 2.63 -9.83
CA SER A 129 0.74 3.12 -11.20
C SER A 129 2.09 3.74 -11.55
N ASP A 130 2.67 3.34 -12.66
CA ASP A 130 3.99 3.81 -13.08
C ASP A 130 4.03 5.34 -13.24
N LYS A 131 2.89 5.95 -13.53
CA LYS A 131 2.79 7.41 -13.73
C LYS A 131 3.04 8.22 -12.45
N ILE A 132 2.95 7.62 -11.27
CA ILE A 132 3.08 8.35 -10.00
C ILE A 132 4.33 7.96 -9.20
N VAL A 133 5.15 7.05 -9.71
CA VAL A 133 6.41 6.71 -9.04
C VAL A 133 7.51 7.69 -9.42
N LEU A 134 8.46 7.86 -8.51
CA LEU A 134 9.62 8.70 -8.73
C LEU A 134 10.83 7.84 -9.07
N GLU A 135 11.67 8.33 -9.98
CA GLU A 135 12.93 7.65 -10.26
C GLU A 135 13.98 8.14 -9.26
N GLU A 136 14.78 7.18 -8.79
CA GLU A 136 15.89 7.50 -7.93
C GLU A 136 16.97 8.19 -8.78
N THR A 137 17.25 9.45 -8.45
CA THR A 137 18.34 10.16 -9.10
C THR A 137 19.62 9.82 -8.35
N VAL A 138 20.60 9.33 -9.11
CA VAL A 138 21.93 9.13 -8.54
C VAL A 138 22.54 10.49 -8.31
N ALA A 139 22.74 10.86 -7.05
CA ALA A 139 23.45 12.08 -6.70
C ALA A 139 24.92 11.92 -7.05
N ASP A 140 25.41 12.80 -7.85
CA ASP A 140 26.83 12.83 -8.19
C ASP A 140 27.65 13.31 -6.98
#